data_b1fe4508671c4ebbbba8674b8fe38aa9
#
_entry.id   b1fe4508671c4ebbbba8674b8fe38aa9
#
_cell.length_a   1.000
_cell.length_b   1.000
_cell.length_c   1.000
_cell.angle_alpha   90.00
_cell.angle_beta   90.00
_cell.angle_gamma   90.00
#
_symmetry.space_group_name_H-M   'P 1'
#
loop_
_entity.id
_entity.type
_entity.pdbx_description
1 polymer ?
#
loop_
_entity_poly.entity_id
_entity_poly.type
_entity_poly.pdbx_seq_one_letter_code
_entity_poly.pdbx_strand_id
1 'polypeptide(L)'
;IMEKGTAYQTDVGMCGDYNSVIGMNRENSLKKFLNDPTAVRHYPALGEATISGLMVTADNITGLAKKVEPIIFGGSLSNTI
;
A
#
# COMPACT_ATOMS: atom_id res chain seq x y z
N ILE A 1 -11.58 15.07 -4.64
CA ILE A 1 -10.93 16.34 -5.08
C ILE A 1 -11.38 17.46 -4.16
N MET A 2 -10.42 18.18 -3.64
CA MET A 2 -10.70 19.29 -2.74
C MET A 2 -11.29 20.49 -3.51
N GLU A 3 -11.86 21.41 -2.77
CA GLU A 3 -12.60 22.55 -3.31
C GLU A 3 -11.85 23.34 -4.38
N LYS A 4 -10.53 23.47 -4.23
CA LYS A 4 -9.72 24.25 -5.18
C LYS A 4 -8.99 23.38 -6.20
N GLY A 5 -9.41 22.17 -6.38
CA GLY A 5 -8.90 21.30 -7.44
C GLY A 5 -7.68 20.45 -7.10
N THR A 6 -7.35 20.33 -5.82
CA THR A 6 -6.25 19.46 -5.39
C THR A 6 -6.77 18.04 -5.16
N ALA A 7 -6.12 17.05 -5.75
CA ALA A 7 -6.41 15.66 -5.45
C ALA A 7 -5.86 15.34 -4.06
N TYR A 8 -6.64 14.63 -3.26
CA TYR A 8 -6.25 14.29 -1.90
C TYR A 8 -6.73 12.90 -1.54
N GLN A 9 -5.87 12.14 -0.90
CA GLN A 9 -6.17 10.82 -0.37
C GLN A 9 -5.40 10.68 0.93
N THR A 10 -6.10 10.39 2.02
CA THR A 10 -5.48 10.30 3.34
C THR A 10 -4.44 9.19 3.42
N ASP A 11 -4.75 8.05 2.82
CA ASP A 11 -3.87 6.89 2.81
C ASP A 11 -4.24 6.04 1.59
N VAL A 12 -3.28 5.72 0.77
CA VAL A 12 -3.54 4.91 -0.44
C VAL A 12 -3.41 3.42 -0.18
N GLY A 13 -2.94 3.04 0.99
CA GLY A 13 -2.72 1.65 1.34
C GLY A 13 -1.27 1.22 1.16
N MET A 14 -0.99 -0.01 1.54
CA MET A 14 0.34 -0.58 1.47
C MET A 14 0.54 -1.33 0.15
N CYS A 15 1.72 -1.19 -0.43
CA CYS A 15 2.15 -2.08 -1.51
C CYS A 15 2.97 -3.20 -0.88
N GLY A 16 2.56 -4.43 -1.09
CA GLY A 16 3.26 -5.58 -0.54
C GLY A 16 2.32 -6.72 -0.20
N ASP A 17 2.86 -7.70 0.50
CA ASP A 17 2.11 -8.86 0.94
C ASP A 17 1.30 -8.52 2.20
N TYR A 18 -0.02 -8.60 2.10
CA TYR A 18 -0.89 -8.32 3.24
C TYR A 18 -0.91 -9.46 4.28
N ASN A 19 -0.39 -10.61 3.95
CA ASN A 19 -0.18 -11.70 4.92
C ASN A 19 1.17 -11.51 5.60
N SER A 20 1.31 -10.39 6.28
CA SER A 20 2.59 -9.95 6.84
C SER A 20 2.35 -8.99 8.00
N VAL A 21 3.44 -8.56 8.63
CA VAL A 21 3.37 -7.47 9.60
C VAL A 21 3.90 -6.22 8.90
N ILE A 22 3.00 -5.40 8.41
CA ILE A 22 3.29 -4.21 7.62
C ILE A 22 4.34 -4.45 6.52
N GLY A 23 4.19 -5.57 5.81
CA GLY A 23 5.10 -5.95 4.73
C GLY A 23 6.27 -6.84 5.14
N MET A 24 6.51 -7.01 6.43
CA MET A 24 7.61 -7.85 6.93
C MET A 24 7.14 -9.26 7.21
N ASN A 25 8.05 -10.23 7.07
CA ASN A 25 7.74 -11.62 7.38
C ASN A 25 7.15 -11.74 8.77
N ARG A 26 5.95 -12.31 8.87
CA ARG A 26 5.20 -12.31 10.11
C ARG A 26 5.75 -13.27 11.16
N GLU A 27 6.27 -14.43 10.75
CA GLU A 27 6.83 -15.39 11.68
C GLU A 27 8.05 -14.83 12.39
N ASN A 28 8.92 -14.16 11.63
CA ASN A 28 10.09 -13.53 12.21
C ASN A 28 9.72 -12.32 13.08
N SER A 29 8.73 -11.55 12.68
CA SER A 29 8.25 -10.42 13.47
C SER A 29 7.69 -10.89 14.81
N LEU A 30 6.94 -11.99 14.81
CA LEU A 30 6.43 -12.59 16.03
C LEU A 30 7.57 -13.07 16.94
N LYS A 31 8.58 -13.71 16.38
CA LYS A 31 9.76 -14.14 17.12
C LYS A 31 10.45 -12.96 17.78
N LYS A 32 10.63 -11.85 17.07
CA LYS A 32 11.24 -10.66 17.64
C LYS A 32 10.41 -10.10 18.80
N PHE A 33 9.11 -10.08 18.63
CA PHE A 33 8.20 -9.63 19.68
C PHE A 33 8.32 -10.49 20.94
N LEU A 34 8.48 -11.79 20.76
CA LEU A 34 8.60 -12.75 21.87
C LEU A 34 10.03 -12.90 22.38
N ASN A 35 10.98 -12.11 21.88
CA ASN A 35 12.39 -12.21 22.23
C ASN A 35 13.00 -13.58 21.97
N ASP A 36 12.55 -14.25 20.91
CA ASP A 36 13.07 -15.55 20.52
C ASP A 36 14.49 -15.37 19.97
N PRO A 37 15.48 -16.13 20.49
CA PRO A 37 16.86 -15.97 20.04
C PRO A 37 17.10 -16.39 18.59
N THR A 38 16.14 -17.10 17.97
CA THR A 38 16.25 -17.45 16.55
C THR A 38 15.75 -16.36 15.62
N ALA A 39 15.19 -15.27 16.17
CA ALA A 39 14.76 -14.14 15.37
C ALA A 39 15.96 -13.48 14.69
N VAL A 40 15.75 -13.05 13.45
CA VAL A 40 16.78 -12.35 12.66
C VAL A 40 16.30 -10.93 12.36
N ARG A 41 17.14 -10.15 11.65
CA ARG A 41 16.73 -8.83 11.18
C ARG A 41 15.42 -8.96 10.40
N HIS A 42 14.54 -7.97 10.53
CA HIS A 42 13.31 -7.92 9.73
C HIS A 42 13.62 -8.03 8.24
N TYR A 43 12.82 -8.80 7.54
CA TYR A 43 12.92 -8.92 6.09
C TYR A 43 11.53 -8.95 5.47
N PRO A 44 11.39 -8.53 4.19
CA PRO A 44 10.09 -8.46 3.55
C PRO A 44 9.43 -9.83 3.43
N ALA A 45 8.11 -9.86 3.55
CA ALA A 45 7.33 -11.03 3.19
C ALA A 45 7.41 -11.24 1.68
N LEU A 46 7.43 -12.50 1.25
CA LEU A 46 7.65 -12.87 -0.16
C LEU A 46 6.43 -13.48 -0.84
N GLY A 47 5.26 -13.37 -0.22
CA GLY A 47 4.02 -13.87 -0.81
C GLY A 47 3.48 -12.96 -1.89
N GLU A 48 2.25 -13.20 -2.30
CA GLU A 48 1.62 -12.37 -3.32
C GLU A 48 1.44 -10.95 -2.83
N ALA A 49 1.94 -10.00 -3.62
CA ALA A 49 1.86 -8.60 -3.29
C ALA A 49 0.60 -7.95 -3.84
N THR A 50 0.08 -6.99 -3.08
CA THR A 50 -0.98 -6.11 -3.53
C THR A 50 -0.35 -4.77 -3.88
N ILE A 51 -0.78 -4.18 -5.00
CA ILE A 51 -0.41 -2.81 -5.37
C ILE A 51 -1.54 -1.89 -4.94
N SER A 52 -1.21 -0.89 -4.15
CA SER A 52 -2.15 0.14 -3.73
C SER A 52 -1.65 1.49 -4.22
N GLY A 53 -2.54 2.30 -4.74
CA GLY A 53 -2.14 3.58 -5.29
C GLY A 53 -3.32 4.46 -5.63
N LEU A 54 -3.02 5.53 -6.34
CA LEU A 54 -4.00 6.51 -6.74
C LEU A 54 -3.71 6.97 -8.15
N MET A 55 -4.73 7.00 -8.98
CA MET A 55 -4.61 7.55 -10.32
C MET A 55 -5.30 8.90 -10.37
N VAL A 56 -4.57 9.91 -10.78
CA VAL A 56 -5.10 11.27 -10.87
C VAL A 56 -5.07 11.73 -12.32
N THR A 57 -6.20 12.20 -12.79
CA THR A 57 -6.29 12.85 -14.10
C THR A 57 -6.31 14.36 -13.85
N ALA A 58 -5.37 15.06 -14.46
CA ALA A 58 -5.25 16.50 -14.30
C ALA A 58 -5.55 17.22 -15.61
N ASP A 59 -6.05 18.45 -15.50
CA ASP A 59 -6.26 19.32 -16.63
C ASP A 59 -4.92 19.83 -17.16
N ASN A 60 -4.69 19.73 -18.47
CA ASN A 60 -3.44 20.14 -19.10
C ASN A 60 -3.14 21.63 -18.97
N ILE A 61 -4.16 22.42 -18.87
CA ILE A 61 -4.04 23.88 -18.91
C ILE A 61 -3.91 24.44 -17.50
N THR A 62 -4.81 24.02 -16.60
CA THR A 62 -4.85 24.54 -15.24
C THR A 62 -3.99 23.78 -14.28
N GLY A 63 -3.68 22.51 -14.58
CA GLY A 63 -2.98 21.62 -13.66
C GLY A 63 -3.85 21.09 -12.51
N LEU A 64 -5.12 21.44 -12.50
CA LEU A 64 -6.03 21.02 -11.44
C LEU A 64 -6.52 19.59 -11.68
N ALA A 65 -6.80 18.88 -10.60
CA ALA A 65 -7.30 17.52 -10.68
C ALA A 65 -8.72 17.49 -11.24
N LYS A 66 -8.96 16.57 -12.16
CA LYS A 66 -10.28 16.34 -12.76
C LYS A 66 -10.92 15.07 -12.27
N LYS A 67 -10.10 14.08 -11.91
CA LYS A 67 -10.58 12.76 -11.51
C LYS A 67 -9.55 12.09 -10.61
N VAL A 68 -10.02 11.41 -9.58
CA VAL A 68 -9.20 10.68 -8.63
C VAL A 68 -9.77 9.28 -8.49
N GLU A 69 -8.94 8.26 -8.74
CA GLU A 69 -9.38 6.87 -8.68
C GLU A 69 -8.41 6.05 -7.83
N PRO A 70 -8.89 5.39 -6.77
CA PRO A 70 -8.03 4.48 -6.03
C PRO A 70 -7.73 3.23 -6.87
N ILE A 71 -6.52 2.71 -6.72
CA ILE A 71 -6.09 1.48 -7.37
C ILE A 71 -5.71 0.48 -6.31
N ILE A 72 -6.33 -0.69 -6.36
CA ILE A 72 -5.98 -1.84 -5.52
C ILE A 72 -5.96 -3.03 -6.45
N PHE A 73 -4.80 -3.68 -6.58
CA PHE A 73 -4.65 -4.76 -7.54
C PHE A 73 -3.74 -5.86 -7.00
N GLY A 74 -4.18 -7.10 -7.15
CA GLY A 74 -3.41 -8.30 -6.83
C GLY A 74 -3.49 -8.70 -5.38
N GLY A 75 -2.91 -9.85 -5.08
CA GLY A 75 -2.83 -10.40 -3.73
C GLY A 75 -4.18 -10.67 -3.10
N SER A 76 -4.22 -10.58 -1.79
CA SER A 76 -5.43 -10.88 -1.02
C SER A 76 -6.48 -9.79 -1.04
N LEU A 77 -6.14 -8.58 -1.43
CA LEU A 77 -7.10 -7.47 -1.49
C LEU A 77 -7.77 -7.32 -2.84
N SER A 78 -7.33 -8.10 -3.83
CA SER A 78 -7.97 -8.13 -5.12
C SER A 78 -7.88 -6.81 -5.90
N ASN A 79 -8.48 -6.49 -6.78
CA ASN A 79 -8.45 -6.17 -8.14
C ASN A 79 -9.35 -5.05 -8.57
N THR A 80 -8.98 -3.87 -8.39
CA THR A 80 -9.73 -2.78 -8.97
C THR A 80 -8.82 -1.85 -9.74
N ILE A 81 -8.86 -1.98 -11.01
CA ILE A 81 -8.29 -0.98 -11.90
C ILE A 81 -9.37 -0.52 -12.83
#